data_315f466a176318486f6ce39eb9aab614
#
_entry.id   315f466a176318486f6ce39eb9aab614
#
_cell.length_a   1.000
_cell.length_b   1.000
_cell.length_c   1.000
_cell.angle_alpha   90.00
_cell.angle_beta   90.00
_cell.angle_gamma   90.00
#
_symmetry.space_group_name_H-M   'P 1'
#
loop_
_entity.id
_entity.type
_entity.pdbx_description
1 polymer ?
#
loop_
_entity_poly.entity_id
_entity_poly.type
_entity_poly.pdbx_seq_one_letter_code
_entity_poly.pdbx_strand_id
1 'polypeptide(L)'
;AVPETEKPIKTISVGLDGTCMLMMEEGYRQAMVGTIALFDKEGERQFTLYTAAAPEYGKKTFLQRLDNEVSKMKEWYPNAHFVGLADGARDNRDFLETRTDTQIIDFYHVTEYLSKASEGMFPGKKNLTKKQEWLDNACHNLKHTPGTPLHLLNELKSFLETNTASADEREQLQKTITYLENNKHMMNYPEAVSQNLPIGSGVTEAACKVIVKQRLCSAGMKWKERGAAVVLSLRSLSYTTKRWYQFWKKIDRFGFPVAA
;
A
#
# COMPACT_ATOMS: atom_id res chain seq x y z
N ALA A 1 -15.66 18.28 -6.30
CA ALA A 1 -14.84 19.48 -6.49
C ALA A 1 -13.36 19.09 -6.47
N VAL A 2 -12.53 19.81 -7.22
CA VAL A 2 -11.08 19.66 -7.21
C VAL A 2 -10.57 19.86 -5.77
N PRO A 3 -9.64 19.02 -5.26
CA PRO A 3 -9.02 19.25 -3.96
C PRO A 3 -8.33 20.62 -3.92
N GLU A 4 -8.53 21.36 -2.86
CA GLU A 4 -7.77 22.58 -2.61
C GLU A 4 -6.44 22.21 -1.96
N THR A 5 -5.34 22.61 -2.59
CA THR A 5 -3.96 22.35 -2.15
C THR A 5 -3.21 23.67 -2.03
N GLU A 6 -2.28 23.74 -1.09
CA GLU A 6 -1.46 24.95 -0.88
C GLU A 6 -0.41 25.11 -1.98
N LYS A 7 0.11 24.00 -2.50
CA LYS A 7 1.11 23.97 -3.57
C LYS A 7 0.60 23.21 -4.80
N PRO A 8 1.14 23.50 -6.00
CA PRO A 8 0.83 22.75 -7.21
C PRO A 8 1.17 21.27 -7.06
N ILE A 9 0.30 20.41 -7.57
CA ILE A 9 0.49 18.96 -7.51
C ILE A 9 1.37 18.49 -8.67
N LYS A 10 2.41 17.73 -8.33
CA LYS A 10 3.34 17.12 -9.28
C LYS A 10 3.14 15.61 -9.39
N THR A 11 2.89 14.94 -8.27
CA THR A 11 2.77 13.47 -8.20
C THR A 11 1.49 13.07 -7.48
N ILE A 12 0.87 12.01 -7.96
CA ILE A 12 -0.31 11.40 -7.33
C ILE A 12 -0.03 9.92 -7.12
N SER A 13 0.00 9.49 -5.86
CA SER A 13 0.09 8.06 -5.56
C SER A 13 -1.27 7.42 -5.42
N VAL A 14 -1.39 6.21 -5.94
CA VAL A 14 -2.55 5.33 -5.78
C VAL A 14 -2.08 4.08 -5.05
N GLY A 15 -2.71 3.80 -3.91
CA GLY A 15 -2.44 2.59 -3.13
C GLY A 15 -3.74 1.88 -2.79
N LEU A 16 -3.68 0.56 -2.70
CA LEU A 16 -4.80 -0.25 -2.23
C LEU A 16 -4.29 -1.43 -1.41
N ASP A 17 -5.00 -1.72 -0.34
CA ASP A 17 -4.68 -2.82 0.57
C ASP A 17 -5.96 -3.36 1.21
N GLY A 18 -5.88 -4.58 1.74
CA GLY A 18 -6.97 -5.25 2.42
C GLY A 18 -6.65 -5.57 3.86
N THR A 19 -7.63 -5.39 4.74
CA THR A 19 -7.49 -5.75 6.14
C THR A 19 -8.66 -6.59 6.62
N CYS A 20 -8.36 -7.65 7.38
CA CYS A 20 -9.37 -8.57 7.87
C CYS A 20 -10.25 -7.94 8.96
N MET A 21 -11.55 -8.19 8.87
CA MET A 21 -12.56 -7.88 9.87
C MET A 21 -13.50 -9.08 10.06
N LEU A 22 -14.14 -9.16 11.22
CA LEU A 22 -15.03 -10.27 11.53
C LEU A 22 -16.47 -9.98 11.06
N MET A 23 -16.94 -10.79 10.12
CA MET A 23 -18.32 -10.80 9.66
C MET A 23 -19.18 -11.77 10.46
N MET A 24 -20.50 -11.52 10.54
CA MET A 24 -21.39 -12.34 11.39
C MET A 24 -21.57 -13.76 10.86
N GLU A 25 -21.66 -13.93 9.56
CA GLU A 25 -22.00 -15.22 8.93
C GLU A 25 -20.77 -15.88 8.29
N GLU A 26 -19.82 -15.08 7.80
CA GLU A 26 -18.70 -15.54 6.96
C GLU A 26 -17.36 -15.64 7.69
N GLY A 27 -17.31 -15.29 8.97
CA GLY A 27 -16.06 -15.26 9.74
C GLY A 27 -15.14 -14.09 9.33
N TYR A 28 -13.84 -14.31 9.37
CA TYR A 28 -12.87 -13.27 8.97
C TYR A 28 -12.85 -13.07 7.47
N ARG A 29 -13.13 -11.84 7.03
CA ARG A 29 -13.14 -11.43 5.62
C ARG A 29 -12.37 -10.13 5.45
N GLN A 30 -11.82 -9.93 4.27
CA GLN A 30 -10.99 -8.77 3.95
C GLN A 30 -11.85 -7.60 3.46
N ALA A 31 -11.85 -6.50 4.23
CA ALA A 31 -12.31 -5.19 3.75
C ALA A 31 -11.18 -4.52 2.97
N MET A 32 -11.52 -3.84 1.88
CA MET A 32 -10.56 -3.14 1.03
C MET A 32 -10.52 -1.65 1.34
N VAL A 33 -9.32 -1.10 1.32
CA VAL A 33 -9.05 0.34 1.47
C VAL A 33 -8.19 0.82 0.31
N GLY A 34 -8.58 1.93 -0.27
CA GLY A 34 -7.81 2.62 -1.30
C GLY A 34 -7.47 4.04 -0.88
N THR A 35 -6.31 4.49 -1.28
CA THR A 35 -5.83 5.86 -1.04
C THR A 35 -5.35 6.49 -2.33
N ILE A 36 -5.65 7.78 -2.49
CA ILE A 36 -5.06 8.62 -3.53
C ILE A 36 -4.44 9.81 -2.80
N ALA A 37 -3.13 9.90 -2.80
CA ALA A 37 -2.41 10.97 -2.12
C ALA A 37 -1.70 11.87 -3.14
N LEU A 38 -1.87 13.18 -2.96
CA LEU A 38 -1.38 14.23 -3.83
C LEU A 38 -0.13 14.86 -3.22
N PHE A 39 0.94 14.95 -4.00
CA PHE A 39 2.23 15.48 -3.57
C PHE A 39 2.67 16.64 -4.46
N ASP A 40 3.33 17.61 -3.85
CA ASP A 40 3.98 18.69 -4.56
C ASP A 40 5.33 18.26 -5.19
N LYS A 41 6.06 19.18 -5.77
CA LYS A 41 7.36 18.90 -6.40
C LYS A 41 8.47 18.52 -5.41
N GLU A 42 8.33 18.90 -4.13
CA GLU A 42 9.25 18.57 -3.07
C GLU A 42 8.97 17.17 -2.48
N GLY A 43 7.87 16.50 -2.90
CA GLY A 43 7.43 15.22 -2.37
C GLY A 43 6.63 15.36 -1.06
N GLU A 44 6.16 16.57 -0.72
CA GLU A 44 5.33 16.80 0.44
C GLU A 44 3.86 16.54 0.12
N ARG A 45 3.20 15.79 0.99
CA ARG A 45 1.81 15.40 0.81
C ARG A 45 0.86 16.57 1.14
N GLN A 46 0.12 17.01 0.13
CA GLN A 46 -0.84 18.13 0.20
C GLN A 46 -2.27 17.68 0.52
N PHE A 47 -2.66 16.48 0.06
CA PHE A 47 -4.03 15.99 0.21
C PHE A 47 -4.07 14.47 0.16
N THR A 48 -5.05 13.85 0.83
CA THR A 48 -5.33 12.43 0.70
C THR A 48 -6.83 12.16 0.60
N LEU A 49 -7.20 11.40 -0.40
CA LEU A 49 -8.52 10.85 -0.58
C LEU A 49 -8.53 9.39 -0.14
N TYR A 50 -9.57 9.02 0.56
CA TYR A 50 -9.78 7.66 1.03
C TYR A 50 -11.04 7.06 0.41
N THR A 51 -10.97 5.78 0.05
CA THR A 51 -12.11 4.96 -0.32
C THR A 51 -12.01 3.63 0.40
N ALA A 52 -13.15 3.03 0.75
CA ALA A 52 -13.19 1.72 1.35
C ALA A 52 -14.47 0.98 0.95
N ALA A 53 -14.43 -0.34 1.00
CA ALA A 53 -15.58 -1.20 0.80
C ALA A 53 -15.59 -2.35 1.81
N ALA A 54 -16.79 -2.79 2.17
CA ALA A 54 -16.99 -4.01 2.93
C ALA A 54 -16.46 -5.22 2.15
N PRO A 55 -16.17 -6.33 2.84
CA PRO A 55 -15.76 -7.55 2.18
C PRO A 55 -16.75 -7.99 1.09
N GLU A 56 -16.23 -8.25 -0.10
CA GLU A 56 -16.98 -8.75 -1.24
C GLU A 56 -16.12 -9.72 -2.07
N TYR A 57 -16.74 -10.66 -2.79
CA TYR A 57 -16.03 -11.51 -3.72
C TYR A 57 -15.58 -10.72 -4.95
N GLY A 58 -14.30 -10.87 -5.34
CA GLY A 58 -13.74 -10.23 -6.54
C GLY A 58 -13.50 -8.73 -6.42
N LYS A 59 -13.74 -8.10 -5.27
CA LYS A 59 -13.45 -6.67 -4.99
C LYS A 59 -14.07 -5.68 -6.01
N LYS A 60 -15.09 -6.09 -6.75
CA LYS A 60 -15.62 -5.35 -7.92
C LYS A 60 -16.10 -3.95 -7.55
N THR A 61 -16.91 -3.83 -6.51
CA THR A 61 -17.45 -2.52 -6.06
C THR A 61 -16.33 -1.60 -5.58
N PHE A 62 -15.36 -2.16 -4.84
CA PHE A 62 -14.20 -1.42 -4.37
C PHE A 62 -13.35 -0.89 -5.54
N LEU A 63 -12.98 -1.78 -6.46
CA LEU A 63 -12.14 -1.41 -7.61
C LEU A 63 -12.83 -0.37 -8.49
N GLN A 64 -14.14 -0.49 -8.72
CA GLN A 64 -14.90 0.51 -9.49
C GLN A 64 -14.92 1.87 -8.79
N ARG A 65 -15.08 1.92 -7.45
CA ARG A 65 -15.04 3.16 -6.69
C ARG A 65 -13.66 3.83 -6.79
N LEU A 66 -12.59 3.06 -6.60
CA LEU A 66 -11.23 3.57 -6.69
C LEU A 66 -10.92 4.06 -8.11
N ASP A 67 -11.32 3.31 -9.13
CA ASP A 67 -11.15 3.67 -10.54
C ASP A 67 -11.83 5.00 -10.89
N ASN A 68 -13.08 5.18 -10.45
CA ASN A 68 -13.81 6.45 -10.62
C ASN A 68 -13.09 7.64 -9.98
N GLU A 69 -12.45 7.43 -8.82
CA GLU A 69 -11.69 8.50 -8.17
C GLU A 69 -10.36 8.77 -8.87
N VAL A 70 -9.65 7.73 -9.34
CA VAL A 70 -8.43 7.89 -10.14
C VAL A 70 -8.73 8.63 -11.45
N SER A 71 -9.81 8.27 -12.15
CA SER A 71 -10.23 8.95 -13.38
C SER A 71 -10.49 10.44 -13.16
N LYS A 72 -11.19 10.81 -12.09
CA LYS A 72 -11.38 12.22 -11.71
C LYS A 72 -10.07 12.94 -11.42
N MET A 73 -9.12 12.28 -10.76
CA MET A 73 -7.81 12.88 -10.52
C MET A 73 -7.04 13.12 -11.82
N LYS A 74 -7.13 12.21 -12.78
CA LYS A 74 -6.54 12.40 -14.12
C LYS A 74 -7.17 13.57 -14.87
N GLU A 75 -8.47 13.76 -14.77
CA GLU A 75 -9.16 14.93 -15.34
C GLU A 75 -8.72 16.26 -14.69
N TRP A 76 -8.56 16.26 -13.36
CA TRP A 76 -8.23 17.47 -12.61
C TRP A 76 -6.73 17.82 -12.65
N TYR A 77 -5.88 16.82 -12.77
CA TYR A 77 -4.42 16.93 -12.76
C TYR A 77 -3.80 16.20 -13.96
N PRO A 78 -4.08 16.64 -15.21
CA PRO A 78 -3.67 15.92 -16.42
C PRO A 78 -2.14 15.84 -16.61
N ASN A 79 -1.39 16.71 -15.93
CA ASN A 79 0.06 16.75 -15.99
C ASN A 79 0.76 16.13 -14.77
N ALA A 80 0.00 15.57 -13.83
CA ALA A 80 0.59 14.89 -12.67
C ALA A 80 1.09 13.50 -13.06
N HIS A 81 2.20 13.09 -12.45
CA HIS A 81 2.73 11.74 -12.57
C HIS A 81 2.02 10.79 -11.61
N PHE A 82 1.41 9.73 -12.12
CA PHE A 82 0.68 8.76 -11.31
C PHE A 82 1.57 7.58 -10.92
N VAL A 83 1.71 7.34 -9.62
CA VAL A 83 2.52 6.26 -9.04
C VAL A 83 1.63 5.25 -8.35
N GLY A 84 1.68 4.00 -8.78
CA GLY A 84 1.05 2.86 -8.11
C GLY A 84 1.95 2.30 -7.03
N LEU A 85 1.47 2.27 -5.78
CA LEU A 85 2.18 1.68 -4.65
C LEU A 85 1.56 0.32 -4.33
N ALA A 86 2.32 -0.75 -4.54
CA ALA A 86 1.86 -2.13 -4.39
C ALA A 86 2.56 -2.84 -3.23
N ASP A 87 1.85 -3.77 -2.59
CA ASP A 87 2.35 -4.67 -1.54
C ASP A 87 2.87 -6.02 -2.09
N GLY A 88 2.76 -6.24 -3.40
CA GLY A 88 3.13 -7.48 -4.09
C GLY A 88 1.95 -8.41 -4.36
N ALA A 89 0.74 -8.12 -3.87
CA ALA A 89 -0.45 -8.88 -4.24
C ALA A 89 -0.78 -8.68 -5.73
N ARG A 90 -0.89 -9.78 -6.47
CA ARG A 90 -1.05 -9.77 -7.93
C ARG A 90 -2.27 -8.94 -8.37
N ASP A 91 -3.44 -9.19 -7.77
CA ASP A 91 -4.67 -8.49 -8.14
C ASP A 91 -4.59 -6.98 -7.94
N ASN A 92 -3.89 -6.54 -6.87
CA ASN A 92 -3.67 -5.12 -6.58
C ASN A 92 -2.75 -4.50 -7.64
N ARG A 93 -1.69 -5.21 -8.00
CA ARG A 93 -0.75 -4.79 -9.04
C ARG A 93 -1.43 -4.66 -10.41
N ASP A 94 -2.18 -5.67 -10.85
CA ASP A 94 -2.88 -5.68 -12.14
C ASP A 94 -3.85 -4.48 -12.26
N PHE A 95 -4.47 -4.07 -11.15
CA PHE A 95 -5.28 -2.85 -11.12
C PHE A 95 -4.43 -1.58 -11.29
N LEU A 96 -3.30 -1.46 -10.59
CA LEU A 96 -2.43 -0.28 -10.64
C LEU A 96 -1.74 -0.12 -11.99
N GLU A 97 -1.30 -1.22 -12.62
CA GLU A 97 -0.55 -1.24 -13.87
C GLU A 97 -1.28 -0.51 -15.01
N THR A 98 -2.59 -0.65 -15.09
CA THR A 98 -3.40 -0.01 -16.13
C THR A 98 -3.82 1.42 -15.81
N ARG A 99 -3.52 1.93 -14.60
CA ARG A 99 -4.03 3.20 -14.08
C ARG A 99 -2.96 4.18 -13.65
N THR A 100 -1.72 3.75 -13.58
CA THR A 100 -0.59 4.58 -13.13
C THR A 100 0.57 4.52 -14.12
N ASP A 101 1.40 5.55 -14.14
CA ASP A 101 2.51 5.68 -15.08
C ASP A 101 3.72 4.87 -14.62
N THR A 102 3.90 4.75 -13.31
CA THR A 102 4.98 3.98 -12.68
C THR A 102 4.42 3.13 -11.55
N GLN A 103 4.88 1.88 -11.43
CA GLN A 103 4.59 1.04 -10.29
C GLN A 103 5.85 0.89 -9.43
N ILE A 104 5.67 1.06 -8.13
CA ILE A 104 6.72 0.89 -7.12
C ILE A 104 6.21 -0.12 -6.09
N ILE A 105 6.99 -1.17 -5.84
CA ILE A 105 6.71 -2.07 -4.72
C ILE A 105 7.06 -1.36 -3.40
N ASP A 106 6.28 -1.58 -2.37
CA ASP A 106 6.51 -0.96 -1.06
C ASP A 106 7.92 -1.26 -0.54
N PHE A 107 8.72 -0.21 -0.33
CA PHE A 107 10.09 -0.31 0.16
C PHE A 107 10.16 -0.97 1.55
N TYR A 108 9.25 -0.62 2.45
CA TYR A 108 9.25 -1.16 3.81
C TYR A 108 8.89 -2.64 3.80
N HIS A 109 7.97 -3.04 2.93
CA HIS A 109 7.64 -4.45 2.77
C HIS A 109 8.81 -5.26 2.22
N VAL A 110 9.59 -4.72 1.28
CA VAL A 110 10.85 -5.34 0.83
C VAL A 110 11.84 -5.46 1.98
N THR A 111 11.97 -4.43 2.83
CA THR A 111 12.91 -4.47 3.98
C THR A 111 12.52 -5.52 5.01
N GLU A 112 11.24 -5.87 5.15
CA GLU A 112 10.81 -7.00 5.99
C GLU A 112 11.30 -8.35 5.44
N TYR A 113 11.26 -8.54 4.12
CA TYR A 113 11.83 -9.73 3.50
C TYR A 113 13.36 -9.80 3.66
N LEU A 114 14.05 -8.67 3.51
CA LEU A 114 15.50 -8.59 3.76
C LEU A 114 15.84 -8.86 5.22
N SER A 115 15.02 -8.41 6.18
CA SER A 115 15.18 -8.74 7.59
C SER A 115 15.09 -10.24 7.84
N LYS A 116 14.10 -10.92 7.25
CA LYS A 116 13.98 -12.38 7.34
C LYS A 116 15.16 -13.10 6.68
N ALA A 117 15.62 -12.60 5.53
CA ALA A 117 16.81 -13.16 4.88
C ALA A 117 18.06 -13.01 5.76
N SER A 118 18.24 -11.84 6.41
CA SER A 118 19.36 -11.62 7.35
C SER A 118 19.34 -12.59 8.55
N GLU A 119 18.15 -13.01 9.00
CA GLU A 119 18.01 -14.03 10.03
C GLU A 119 18.46 -15.41 9.55
N GLY A 120 18.15 -15.74 8.30
CA GLY A 120 18.60 -16.98 7.67
C GLY A 120 20.10 -17.00 7.37
N MET A 121 20.69 -15.85 7.00
CA MET A 121 22.13 -15.76 6.71
C MET A 121 23.00 -15.71 7.99
N PHE A 122 22.50 -15.09 9.04
CA PHE A 122 23.25 -14.82 10.27
C PHE A 122 22.49 -15.31 11.52
N PRO A 123 22.24 -16.62 11.65
CA PRO A 123 21.43 -17.15 12.74
C PRO A 123 22.12 -17.01 14.10
N GLY A 124 21.31 -16.87 15.14
CA GLY A 124 21.74 -16.87 16.52
C GLY A 124 22.26 -15.54 17.06
N LYS A 125 22.23 -15.42 18.39
CA LYS A 125 22.54 -14.18 19.11
C LYS A 125 23.98 -13.66 18.89
N LYS A 126 24.92 -14.53 18.58
CA LYS A 126 26.33 -14.16 18.33
C LYS A 126 26.51 -13.35 17.05
N ASN A 127 25.58 -13.43 16.13
CA ASN A 127 25.65 -12.78 14.82
C ASN A 127 24.80 -11.49 14.72
N LEU A 128 24.26 -10.97 15.83
CA LEU A 128 23.37 -9.81 15.81
C LEU A 128 24.00 -8.59 15.14
N THR A 129 25.26 -8.30 15.41
CA THR A 129 25.96 -7.17 14.79
C THR A 129 26.09 -7.36 13.27
N LYS A 130 26.54 -8.52 12.81
CA LYS A 130 26.66 -8.83 11.38
C LYS A 130 25.31 -8.79 10.66
N LYS A 131 24.27 -9.33 11.30
CA LYS A 131 22.91 -9.27 10.81
C LYS A 131 22.45 -7.83 10.59
N GLN A 132 22.64 -6.97 11.59
CA GLN A 132 22.22 -5.58 11.52
C GLN A 132 23.02 -4.80 10.47
N GLU A 133 24.35 -4.96 10.44
CA GLU A 133 25.21 -4.32 9.45
C GLU A 133 24.83 -4.71 8.02
N TRP A 134 24.57 -6.00 7.78
CA TRP A 134 24.14 -6.46 6.46
C TRP A 134 22.79 -5.86 6.07
N LEU A 135 21.81 -5.88 7.00
CA LEU A 135 20.46 -5.34 6.76
C LEU A 135 20.51 -3.85 6.47
N ASP A 136 21.25 -3.08 7.27
CA ASP A 136 21.38 -1.64 7.10
C ASP A 136 22.04 -1.30 5.76
N ASN A 137 23.09 -2.02 5.38
CA ASN A 137 23.76 -1.85 4.09
C ASN A 137 22.84 -2.25 2.92
N ALA A 138 22.13 -3.37 3.03
CA ALA A 138 21.20 -3.82 2.01
C ALA A 138 20.05 -2.81 1.80
N CYS A 139 19.46 -2.29 2.87
CA CYS A 139 18.40 -1.29 2.81
C CYS A 139 18.92 0.06 2.26
N HIS A 140 20.09 0.49 2.69
CA HIS A 140 20.71 1.72 2.18
C HIS A 140 20.99 1.63 0.68
N ASN A 141 21.66 0.56 0.26
CA ASN A 141 21.99 0.35 -1.14
C ASN A 141 20.73 0.18 -2.00
N LEU A 142 19.74 -0.56 -1.52
CA LEU A 142 18.46 -0.73 -2.22
C LEU A 142 17.79 0.63 -2.50
N LYS A 143 17.88 1.55 -1.56
CA LYS A 143 17.27 2.88 -1.66
C LYS A 143 18.06 3.85 -2.55
N HIS A 144 19.40 3.73 -2.60
CA HIS A 144 20.26 4.75 -3.16
C HIS A 144 21.16 4.30 -4.31
N THR A 145 21.33 2.97 -4.51
CA THR A 145 22.26 2.43 -5.51
C THR A 145 21.52 1.64 -6.60
N PRO A 146 21.59 2.07 -7.86
CA PRO A 146 20.99 1.32 -8.97
C PRO A 146 21.53 -0.12 -9.07
N GLY A 147 20.67 -1.05 -9.48
CA GLY A 147 21.04 -2.46 -9.68
C GLY A 147 21.08 -3.31 -8.41
N THR A 148 20.90 -2.73 -7.23
CA THR A 148 20.91 -3.45 -5.95
C THR A 148 19.94 -4.64 -5.88
N PRO A 149 18.72 -4.62 -6.43
CA PRO A 149 17.84 -5.80 -6.39
C PRO A 149 18.48 -7.04 -7.03
N LEU A 150 19.19 -6.87 -8.13
CA LEU A 150 19.88 -7.99 -8.80
C LEU A 150 21.10 -8.44 -8.00
N HIS A 151 21.85 -7.51 -7.41
CA HIS A 151 22.97 -7.83 -6.53
C HIS A 151 22.52 -8.66 -5.33
N LEU A 152 21.50 -8.22 -4.62
CA LEU A 152 20.92 -8.95 -3.47
C LEU A 152 20.41 -10.34 -3.87
N LEU A 153 19.75 -10.46 -5.03
CA LEU A 153 19.33 -11.77 -5.55
C LEU A 153 20.52 -12.72 -5.75
N ASN A 154 21.59 -12.27 -6.38
CA ASN A 154 22.77 -13.09 -6.63
C ASN A 154 23.48 -13.47 -5.32
N GLU A 155 23.58 -12.54 -4.37
CA GLU A 155 24.14 -12.77 -3.05
C GLU A 155 23.37 -13.85 -2.27
N LEU A 156 22.03 -13.74 -2.21
CA LEU A 156 21.19 -14.71 -1.50
C LEU A 156 21.23 -16.10 -2.15
N LYS A 157 21.24 -16.18 -3.48
CA LYS A 157 21.39 -17.45 -4.21
C LYS A 157 22.74 -18.10 -3.94
N SER A 158 23.81 -17.34 -4.08
CA SER A 158 25.17 -17.82 -3.80
C SER A 158 25.31 -18.29 -2.36
N PHE A 159 24.70 -17.58 -1.41
CA PHE A 159 24.69 -18.02 -0.01
C PHE A 159 24.04 -19.39 0.17
N LEU A 160 22.88 -19.65 -0.47
CA LEU A 160 22.20 -20.95 -0.41
C LEU A 160 22.99 -22.10 -1.04
N GLU A 161 23.82 -21.80 -2.04
CA GLU A 161 24.65 -22.80 -2.72
C GLU A 161 25.92 -23.15 -1.92
N THR A 162 26.49 -22.14 -1.25
CA THR A 162 27.84 -22.31 -0.61
C THR A 162 27.73 -22.59 0.89
N ASN A 163 26.62 -22.35 1.54
CA ASN A 163 26.48 -22.50 2.98
C ASN A 163 25.48 -23.59 3.38
N THR A 164 25.76 -24.25 4.48
CA THR A 164 24.85 -25.21 5.11
C THR A 164 23.86 -24.42 5.98
N ALA A 165 22.64 -24.32 5.52
CA ALA A 165 21.53 -23.70 6.25
C ALA A 165 20.53 -24.77 6.70
N SER A 166 19.90 -24.59 7.85
CA SER A 166 18.77 -25.40 8.30
C SER A 166 17.58 -25.31 7.34
N ALA A 167 16.62 -26.21 7.48
CA ALA A 167 15.41 -26.20 6.64
C ALA A 167 14.64 -24.86 6.75
N ASP A 168 14.48 -24.34 7.97
CA ASP A 168 13.76 -23.08 8.22
C ASP A 168 14.50 -21.86 7.64
N GLU A 169 15.83 -21.81 7.78
CA GLU A 169 16.68 -20.76 7.20
C GLU A 169 16.61 -20.77 5.67
N ARG A 170 16.69 -21.97 5.06
CA ARG A 170 16.49 -22.13 3.61
C ARG A 170 15.14 -21.66 3.15
N GLU A 171 14.09 -22.00 3.87
CA GLU A 171 12.72 -21.57 3.52
C GLU A 171 12.58 -20.05 3.55
N GLN A 172 13.14 -19.38 4.56
CA GLN A 172 13.11 -17.91 4.66
C GLN A 172 13.88 -17.23 3.52
N LEU A 173 15.07 -17.72 3.22
CA LEU A 173 15.89 -17.23 2.12
C LEU A 173 15.20 -17.45 0.77
N GLN A 174 14.62 -18.62 0.54
CA GLN A 174 13.92 -18.94 -0.71
C GLN A 174 12.67 -18.06 -0.90
N LYS A 175 11.91 -17.79 0.17
CA LYS A 175 10.78 -16.87 0.12
C LYS A 175 11.23 -15.46 -0.29
N THR A 176 12.34 -14.98 0.28
CA THR A 176 12.89 -13.67 -0.06
C THR A 176 13.38 -13.61 -1.51
N ILE A 177 14.11 -14.63 -1.96
CA ILE A 177 14.57 -14.74 -3.35
C ILE A 177 13.37 -14.69 -4.30
N THR A 178 12.36 -15.52 -4.07
CA THR A 178 11.16 -15.58 -4.91
C THR A 178 10.43 -14.21 -4.93
N TYR A 179 10.33 -13.55 -3.79
CA TYR A 179 9.72 -12.23 -3.71
C TYR A 179 10.50 -11.18 -4.50
N LEU A 180 11.82 -11.14 -4.35
CA LEU A 180 12.67 -10.22 -5.11
C LEU A 180 12.62 -10.50 -6.61
N GLU A 181 12.68 -11.77 -7.04
CA GLU A 181 12.56 -12.15 -8.45
C GLU A 181 11.29 -11.65 -9.10
N ASN A 182 10.16 -11.84 -8.42
CA ASN A 182 8.85 -11.47 -8.93
C ASN A 182 8.64 -9.96 -9.00
N ASN A 183 9.30 -9.18 -8.14
CA ASN A 183 9.02 -7.76 -7.97
C ASN A 183 10.17 -6.81 -8.31
N LYS A 184 11.37 -7.32 -8.68
CA LYS A 184 12.57 -6.49 -8.95
C LYS A 184 12.35 -5.37 -9.97
N HIS A 185 11.46 -5.55 -10.93
CA HIS A 185 11.13 -4.56 -11.95
C HIS A 185 10.41 -3.33 -11.39
N MET A 186 9.86 -3.41 -10.17
CA MET A 186 9.21 -2.31 -9.44
C MET A 186 10.10 -1.75 -8.32
N MET A 187 11.39 -2.09 -8.26
CA MET A 187 12.32 -1.71 -7.18
C MET A 187 13.34 -0.64 -7.62
N ASN A 188 12.98 0.23 -8.55
CA ASN A 188 13.87 1.33 -8.95
C ASN A 188 13.78 2.50 -7.98
N TYR A 189 14.09 2.24 -6.69
CA TYR A 189 14.01 3.25 -5.64
C TYR A 189 14.98 4.42 -5.82
N PRO A 190 16.23 4.23 -6.28
CA PRO A 190 17.15 5.35 -6.47
C PRO A 190 16.58 6.43 -7.40
N GLU A 191 15.95 6.01 -8.49
CA GLU A 191 15.29 6.92 -9.42
C GLU A 191 14.06 7.56 -8.78
N ALA A 192 13.21 6.78 -8.11
CA ALA A 192 12.04 7.29 -7.42
C ALA A 192 12.40 8.35 -6.38
N VAL A 193 13.42 8.10 -5.56
CA VAL A 193 13.91 9.05 -4.55
C VAL A 193 14.47 10.32 -5.21
N SER A 194 15.21 10.21 -6.30
CA SER A 194 15.76 11.36 -7.03
C SER A 194 14.67 12.27 -7.61
N GLN A 195 13.49 11.71 -7.89
CA GLN A 195 12.33 12.43 -8.43
C GLN A 195 11.31 12.84 -7.33
N ASN A 196 11.63 12.64 -6.05
CA ASN A 196 10.73 12.86 -4.92
C ASN A 196 9.41 12.07 -5.01
N LEU A 197 9.43 10.87 -5.63
CA LEU A 197 8.29 9.99 -5.68
C LEU A 197 8.13 9.21 -4.36
N PRO A 198 6.90 8.92 -3.93
CA PRO A 198 6.67 8.07 -2.77
C PRO A 198 7.10 6.63 -3.05
N ILE A 199 7.84 6.03 -2.11
CA ILE A 199 8.36 4.66 -2.22
C ILE A 199 7.73 3.68 -1.23
N GLY A 200 6.81 4.14 -0.38
CA GLY A 200 6.17 3.33 0.65
C GLY A 200 4.66 3.49 0.71
N SER A 201 3.96 2.42 1.06
CA SER A 201 2.50 2.35 1.19
C SER A 201 1.97 2.85 2.53
N GLY A 202 2.78 3.48 3.36
CA GLY A 202 2.43 3.88 4.73
C GLY A 202 1.14 4.70 4.84
N VAL A 203 0.75 5.46 3.79
CA VAL A 203 -0.54 6.15 3.71
C VAL A 203 -1.70 5.16 3.67
N THR A 204 -1.58 4.09 2.88
CA THR A 204 -2.59 3.05 2.74
C THR A 204 -2.67 2.16 3.97
N GLU A 205 -1.52 1.80 4.56
CA GLU A 205 -1.47 1.04 5.81
C GLU A 205 -2.11 1.82 6.97
N ALA A 206 -1.78 3.10 7.11
CA ALA A 206 -2.41 3.97 8.09
C ALA A 206 -3.92 4.07 7.85
N ALA A 207 -4.37 4.12 6.60
CA ALA A 207 -5.79 4.12 6.25
C ALA A 207 -6.48 2.81 6.66
N CYS A 208 -5.86 1.64 6.43
CA CYS A 208 -6.37 0.36 6.92
C CYS A 208 -6.53 0.35 8.43
N LYS A 209 -5.57 0.91 9.16
CA LYS A 209 -5.64 1.02 10.62
C LYS A 209 -6.78 1.94 11.06
N VAL A 210 -6.84 3.16 10.53
CA VAL A 210 -7.80 4.16 11.03
C VAL A 210 -9.21 3.96 10.49
N ILE A 211 -9.39 3.57 9.24
CA ILE A 211 -10.70 3.40 8.62
C ILE A 211 -11.36 2.10 9.07
N VAL A 212 -10.61 1.00 9.11
CA VAL A 212 -11.15 -0.33 9.40
C VAL A 212 -10.85 -0.75 10.84
N LYS A 213 -9.56 -0.99 11.18
CA LYS A 213 -9.19 -1.68 12.43
C LYS A 213 -9.70 -0.96 13.67
N GLN A 214 -9.47 0.34 13.80
CA GLN A 214 -9.86 1.12 14.98
C GLN A 214 -11.36 1.15 15.26
N ARG A 215 -12.20 0.94 14.25
CA ARG A 215 -13.65 1.06 14.41
C ARG A 215 -14.40 -0.24 14.25
N LEU A 216 -13.90 -1.17 13.44
CA LEU A 216 -14.63 -2.38 13.09
C LEU A 216 -14.01 -3.66 13.64
N CYS A 217 -12.81 -3.59 14.21
CA CYS A 217 -12.07 -4.77 14.68
C CYS A 217 -11.81 -4.79 16.19
N SER A 218 -12.54 -4.02 16.99
CA SER A 218 -12.43 -4.09 18.45
C SER A 218 -13.04 -5.39 18.99
N ALA A 219 -12.66 -5.77 20.22
CA ALA A 219 -13.10 -7.00 20.85
C ALA A 219 -14.63 -7.16 20.81
N GLY A 220 -15.10 -8.34 20.41
CA GLY A 220 -16.52 -8.69 20.34
C GLY A 220 -17.29 -8.13 19.14
N MET A 221 -16.66 -7.29 18.29
CA MET A 221 -17.32 -6.74 17.13
C MET A 221 -17.47 -7.76 16.00
N LYS A 222 -18.71 -7.94 15.55
CA LYS A 222 -19.07 -8.71 14.35
C LYS A 222 -20.02 -7.86 13.50
N TRP A 223 -19.84 -7.91 12.20
CA TRP A 223 -20.55 -7.01 11.30
C TRP A 223 -21.41 -7.75 10.28
N LYS A 224 -22.60 -7.22 10.01
CA LYS A 224 -23.34 -7.54 8.78
C LYS A 224 -22.77 -6.71 7.64
N GLU A 225 -22.83 -7.24 6.42
CA GLU A 225 -22.31 -6.58 5.22
C GLU A 225 -22.81 -5.13 5.08
N ARG A 226 -24.13 -4.92 5.14
CA ARG A 226 -24.73 -3.59 5.03
C ARG A 226 -24.23 -2.61 6.10
N GLY A 227 -24.11 -3.06 7.35
CA GLY A 227 -23.59 -2.22 8.44
C GLY A 227 -22.14 -1.83 8.24
N ALA A 228 -21.31 -2.81 7.85
CA ALA A 228 -19.89 -2.57 7.51
C ALA A 228 -19.75 -1.58 6.34
N ALA A 229 -20.52 -1.77 5.27
CA ALA A 229 -20.49 -0.90 4.08
C ALA A 229 -20.83 0.55 4.41
N VAL A 230 -21.87 0.79 5.23
CA VAL A 230 -22.25 2.15 5.67
C VAL A 230 -21.14 2.79 6.50
N VAL A 231 -20.62 2.08 7.51
CA VAL A 231 -19.58 2.61 8.39
C VAL A 231 -18.31 2.92 7.62
N LEU A 232 -17.87 2.03 6.75
CA LEU A 232 -16.67 2.23 5.91
C LEU A 232 -16.82 3.41 4.96
N SER A 233 -17.99 3.57 4.34
CA SER A 233 -18.27 4.70 3.44
C SER A 233 -18.24 6.03 4.20
N LEU A 234 -18.90 6.12 5.37
CA LEU A 234 -18.89 7.32 6.20
C LEU A 234 -17.49 7.66 6.72
N ARG A 235 -16.71 6.66 7.14
CA ARG A 235 -15.33 6.88 7.59
C ARG A 235 -14.42 7.37 6.46
N SER A 236 -14.53 6.79 5.28
CA SER A 236 -13.77 7.27 4.11
C SER A 236 -14.08 8.73 3.80
N LEU A 237 -15.33 9.14 3.90
CA LEU A 237 -15.74 10.54 3.75
C LEU A 237 -15.20 11.44 4.87
N SER A 238 -15.28 10.99 6.14
CA SER A 238 -14.87 11.79 7.29
C SER A 238 -13.36 12.02 7.36
N TYR A 239 -12.57 11.05 6.89
CA TYR A 239 -11.11 11.18 6.82
C TYR A 239 -10.62 11.93 5.57
N THR A 240 -11.46 12.08 4.53
CA THR A 240 -11.15 12.90 3.36
C THR A 240 -11.52 14.36 3.63
N THR A 241 -10.52 15.22 3.76
CA THR A 241 -10.69 16.64 4.04
C THR A 241 -11.74 17.28 3.11
N LYS A 242 -12.65 18.08 3.67
CA LYS A 242 -13.75 18.76 2.97
C LYS A 242 -14.87 17.87 2.41
N ARG A 243 -14.64 16.58 2.10
CA ARG A 243 -15.71 15.70 1.58
C ARG A 243 -16.82 15.46 2.59
N TRP A 244 -16.49 15.32 3.87
CA TRP A 244 -17.46 15.23 4.96
C TRP A 244 -18.41 16.44 4.97
N TYR A 245 -17.84 17.63 4.88
CA TYR A 245 -18.61 18.87 4.85
C TYR A 245 -19.46 19.01 3.58
N GLN A 246 -18.90 18.67 2.43
CA GLN A 246 -19.62 18.65 1.14
C GLN A 246 -20.77 17.65 1.14
N PHE A 247 -20.61 16.50 1.79
CA PHE A 247 -21.68 15.52 1.97
C PHE A 247 -22.85 16.10 2.74
N TRP A 248 -22.60 16.69 3.90
CA TRP A 248 -23.67 17.29 4.71
C TRP A 248 -24.33 18.46 4.03
N LYS A 249 -23.61 19.35 3.36
CA LYS A 249 -24.20 20.42 2.54
C LYS A 249 -25.13 19.89 1.45
N LYS A 250 -24.85 18.73 0.87
CA LYS A 250 -25.78 18.10 -0.09
C LYS A 250 -27.04 17.59 0.59
N ILE A 251 -26.90 16.95 1.76
CA ILE A 251 -28.05 16.48 2.54
C ILE A 251 -28.94 17.66 2.95
N ASP A 252 -28.34 18.73 3.45
CA ASP A 252 -29.07 19.94 3.86
C ASP A 252 -29.85 20.58 2.68
N ARG A 253 -29.24 20.53 1.48
CA ARG A 253 -29.86 21.15 0.28
C ARG A 253 -30.90 20.27 -0.40
N PHE A 254 -30.70 18.95 -0.43
CA PHE A 254 -31.50 18.03 -1.25
C PHE A 254 -32.26 16.98 -0.44
N GLY A 255 -32.07 16.94 0.89
CA GLY A 255 -32.57 15.87 1.74
C GLY A 255 -31.80 14.56 1.56
N PHE A 256 -32.17 13.56 2.36
CA PHE A 256 -31.64 12.19 2.16
C PHE A 256 -32.29 11.58 0.92
N PRO A 257 -31.49 10.84 0.09
CA PRO A 257 -32.08 10.10 -1.02
C PRO A 257 -33.06 9.06 -0.47
N VAL A 258 -34.33 9.21 -0.84
CA VAL A 258 -35.35 8.22 -0.53
C VAL A 258 -35.17 7.07 -1.51
N ALA A 259 -35.02 5.85 -0.98
CA ALA A 259 -35.03 4.67 -1.84
C ALA A 259 -36.44 4.60 -2.51
N ALA A 260 -36.43 4.65 -3.85
CA ALA A 260 -37.62 4.42 -4.64
C ALA A 260 -37.98 2.93 -4.62
#